data_102908d0c9cf7069e922f8cff23f012b
#
_entry.id   102908d0c9cf7069e922f8cff23f012b
#
_cell.length_a   1.000
_cell.length_b   1.000
_cell.length_c   1.000
_cell.angle_alpha   90.00
_cell.angle_beta   90.00
_cell.angle_gamma   90.00
#
_symmetry.space_group_name_H-M   'P 1'
#
loop_
_entity.id
_entity.type
_entity.pdbx_description
1 polymer ?
#
loop_
_entity_poly.entity_id
_entity_poly.type
_entity_poly.pdbx_seq_one_letter_code
_entity_poly.pdbx_strand_id
1 'polypeptide(L)'
;MPRIITNNGYIGYDEAGGGHLTPIVLLHGVGSDKSVWHPQLDHFGRTRRAVAFDYPGYGDSDPAPKGTTRDDYASAIISAMHELGIDRAHICGLSLGGVIAIAMHHAAPERCDSLILADTFAMHPEGRAIYERSVTASENLRALAEARVDILLAQPAAPRIRREVVETMARIDPAAYCIGSEAVWLADQRDRAEEIRVPTLVLVGDHDLVTPPELSDELVALIPNARMQVIEGAGHIGNLEKADEFNRTIDEFLRD
;
A
#
# COMPACT_ATOMS: atom_id res chain seq x y z
N MET A 1 14.89 5.00 13.91
CA MET A 1 14.62 5.21 12.49
C MET A 1 14.00 6.58 12.30
N PRO A 2 14.03 7.19 11.10
CA PRO A 2 13.52 8.55 10.93
C PRO A 2 12.01 8.62 11.20
N ARG A 3 11.62 9.70 11.87
CA ARG A 3 10.22 10.03 12.20
C ARG A 3 10.00 11.52 11.96
N ILE A 4 8.87 11.88 11.40
CA ILE A 4 8.46 13.27 11.21
C ILE A 4 7.27 13.58 12.12
N ILE A 5 7.29 14.75 12.76
CA ILE A 5 6.16 15.21 13.57
C ILE A 5 5.11 15.83 12.65
N THR A 6 3.87 15.44 12.86
CA THR A 6 2.70 15.96 12.14
C THR A 6 1.65 16.41 13.14
N ASN A 7 0.56 17.00 12.67
CA ASN A 7 -0.61 17.29 13.49
C ASN A 7 -1.26 16.02 14.08
N ASN A 8 -0.95 14.84 13.50
CA ASN A 8 -1.50 13.54 13.89
C ASN A 8 -0.52 12.69 14.72
N GLY A 9 0.55 13.30 15.27
CA GLY A 9 1.62 12.61 15.98
C GLY A 9 2.83 12.32 15.10
N TYR A 10 3.74 11.47 15.58
CA TYR A 10 4.91 11.07 14.80
C TYR A 10 4.58 10.02 13.75
N ILE A 11 5.04 10.25 12.55
CA ILE A 11 4.96 9.32 11.42
C ILE A 11 6.36 8.79 11.10
N GLY A 12 6.52 7.47 11.12
CA GLY A 12 7.73 6.77 10.70
C GLY A 12 7.87 6.76 9.18
N TYR A 13 9.09 6.91 8.67
CA TYR A 13 9.35 6.82 7.24
C TYR A 13 10.74 6.31 6.96
N ASP A 14 10.96 5.78 5.76
CA ASP A 14 12.26 5.56 5.16
C ASP A 14 12.32 6.33 3.85
N GLU A 15 13.51 6.84 3.53
CA GLU A 15 13.71 7.71 2.37
C GLU A 15 14.99 7.35 1.64
N ALA A 16 14.96 7.43 0.32
CA ALA A 16 16.13 7.28 -0.53
C ALA A 16 16.13 8.30 -1.68
N GLY A 17 17.33 8.67 -2.12
CA GLY A 17 17.51 9.49 -3.30
C GLY A 17 17.19 10.97 -3.10
N GLY A 18 16.91 11.63 -4.24
CA GLY A 18 16.67 13.06 -4.36
C GLY A 18 16.57 13.45 -5.84
N GLY A 19 16.77 14.74 -6.15
CA GLY A 19 16.77 15.22 -7.52
C GLY A 19 15.53 16.05 -7.85
N HIS A 20 15.30 16.27 -9.15
CA HIS A 20 14.27 17.20 -9.64
C HIS A 20 13.01 16.51 -10.20
N LEU A 21 13.04 15.17 -10.33
CA LEU A 21 11.87 14.41 -10.75
C LEU A 21 10.84 14.38 -9.64
N THR A 22 9.56 14.32 -10.01
CA THR A 22 8.46 14.16 -9.04
C THR A 22 8.75 12.99 -8.10
N PRO A 23 8.68 13.19 -6.78
CA PRO A 23 8.87 12.14 -5.79
C PRO A 23 7.87 10.98 -5.96
N ILE A 24 8.24 9.80 -5.46
CA ILE A 24 7.32 8.67 -5.29
C ILE A 24 7.09 8.39 -3.81
N VAL A 25 5.83 8.28 -3.41
CA VAL A 25 5.38 7.90 -2.07
C VAL A 25 4.86 6.48 -2.10
N LEU A 26 5.31 5.65 -1.16
CA LEU A 26 5.08 4.21 -1.10
C LEU A 26 4.28 3.87 0.16
N LEU A 27 3.14 3.21 -0.01
CA LEU A 27 2.14 2.94 1.02
C LEU A 27 1.92 1.43 1.16
N HIS A 28 2.20 0.87 2.33
CA HIS A 28 2.20 -0.58 2.59
C HIS A 28 0.81 -1.20 2.82
N GLY A 29 0.73 -2.53 2.78
CA GLY A 29 -0.47 -3.30 3.08
C GLY A 29 -0.72 -3.51 4.59
N VAL A 30 -1.90 -4.03 4.95
CA VAL A 30 -2.36 -4.18 6.34
C VAL A 30 -1.49 -5.12 7.20
N GLY A 31 -0.85 -6.10 6.58
CA GLY A 31 0.04 -7.06 7.27
C GLY A 31 1.53 -6.69 7.19
N SER A 32 1.87 -5.42 6.96
CA SER A 32 3.22 -4.98 6.68
C SER A 32 3.56 -3.65 7.36
N ASP A 33 4.75 -3.15 7.13
CA ASP A 33 5.24 -1.82 7.46
C ASP A 33 6.06 -1.25 6.28
N LYS A 34 6.60 -0.04 6.41
CA LYS A 34 7.39 0.62 5.35
C LYS A 34 8.54 -0.22 4.81
N SER A 35 9.07 -1.18 5.58
CA SER A 35 10.22 -2.00 5.17
C SER A 35 9.95 -2.89 3.96
N VAL A 36 8.68 -3.20 3.66
CA VAL A 36 8.29 -3.95 2.46
C VAL A 36 8.70 -3.24 1.16
N TRP A 37 9.00 -1.95 1.25
CA TRP A 37 9.36 -1.09 0.13
C TRP A 37 10.88 -0.90 -0.06
N HIS A 38 11.74 -1.57 0.71
CA HIS A 38 13.19 -1.42 0.55
C HIS A 38 13.69 -1.65 -0.88
N PRO A 39 13.22 -2.68 -1.63
CA PRO A 39 13.64 -2.84 -3.03
C PRO A 39 13.25 -1.68 -3.94
N GLN A 40 12.10 -1.04 -3.68
CA GLN A 40 11.60 0.11 -4.41
C GLN A 40 12.34 1.39 -4.04
N LEU A 41 12.64 1.59 -2.74
CA LEU A 41 13.47 2.69 -2.26
C LEU A 41 14.87 2.64 -2.89
N ASP A 42 15.50 1.47 -2.92
CA ASP A 42 16.81 1.26 -3.55
C ASP A 42 16.79 1.51 -5.06
N HIS A 43 15.70 1.18 -5.72
CA HIS A 43 15.54 1.37 -7.16
C HIS A 43 15.25 2.84 -7.51
N PHE A 44 14.14 3.38 -7.01
CA PHE A 44 13.69 4.74 -7.37
C PHE A 44 14.60 5.82 -6.80
N GLY A 45 15.24 5.56 -5.65
CA GLY A 45 16.21 6.47 -5.05
C GLY A 45 17.42 6.80 -5.93
N ARG A 46 17.66 6.05 -7.01
CA ARG A 46 18.71 6.36 -8.00
C ARG A 46 18.35 7.51 -8.93
N THR A 47 17.07 7.83 -9.08
CA THR A 47 16.58 8.79 -10.07
C THR A 47 15.71 9.90 -9.47
N ARG A 48 14.99 9.63 -8.40
CA ARG A 48 14.06 10.55 -7.74
C ARG A 48 14.05 10.36 -6.23
N ARG A 49 13.44 11.27 -5.51
CA ARG A 49 13.14 11.07 -4.08
C ARG A 49 12.07 10.00 -3.93
N ALA A 50 12.34 8.96 -3.18
CA ALA A 50 11.39 7.89 -2.85
C ALA A 50 11.20 7.83 -1.34
N VAL A 51 9.95 7.82 -0.87
CA VAL A 51 9.61 7.83 0.55
C VAL A 51 8.56 6.77 0.84
N ALA A 52 8.86 5.86 1.76
CA ALA A 52 7.92 4.87 2.29
C ALA A 52 7.49 5.27 3.70
N PHE A 53 6.18 5.28 3.96
CA PHE A 53 5.62 5.68 5.25
C PHE A 53 5.05 4.50 6.02
N ASP A 54 5.14 4.59 7.37
CA ASP A 54 4.28 3.83 8.27
C ASP A 54 3.03 4.64 8.61
N TYR A 55 1.87 4.01 8.64
CA TYR A 55 0.64 4.66 9.14
C TYR A 55 0.65 4.76 10.66
N PRO A 56 -0.18 5.63 11.28
CA PRO A 56 -0.45 5.55 12.71
C PRO A 56 -0.76 4.12 13.15
N GLY A 57 -0.08 3.64 14.18
CA GLY A 57 -0.16 2.28 14.70
C GLY A 57 0.79 1.28 14.08
N TYR A 58 1.48 1.61 12.97
CA TYR A 58 2.42 0.73 12.29
C TYR A 58 3.87 1.17 12.47
N GLY A 59 4.77 0.21 12.44
CA GLY A 59 6.22 0.42 12.40
C GLY A 59 6.73 1.40 13.45
N ASP A 60 7.32 2.51 12.99
CA ASP A 60 7.89 3.55 13.86
C ASP A 60 6.93 4.72 14.12
N SER A 61 5.69 4.66 13.65
CA SER A 61 4.67 5.70 13.89
C SER A 61 4.08 5.60 15.30
N ASP A 62 3.50 6.70 15.77
CA ASP A 62 2.74 6.70 17.02
C ASP A 62 1.49 5.82 16.92
N PRO A 63 0.95 5.30 18.06
CA PRO A 63 -0.25 4.49 18.06
C PRO A 63 -1.45 5.16 17.36
N ALA A 64 -2.23 4.38 16.61
CA ALA A 64 -3.46 4.87 16.02
C ALA A 64 -4.55 5.08 17.10
N PRO A 65 -5.23 6.22 17.12
CA PRO A 65 -6.44 6.39 17.94
C PRO A 65 -7.51 5.35 17.59
N LYS A 66 -8.31 4.94 18.56
CA LYS A 66 -9.45 4.06 18.30
C LYS A 66 -10.42 4.70 17.33
N GLY A 67 -10.85 3.96 16.32
CA GLY A 67 -11.77 4.44 15.29
C GLY A 67 -11.07 5.19 14.15
N THR A 68 -9.73 5.15 14.08
CA THR A 68 -8.97 5.65 12.91
C THR A 68 -9.48 4.97 11.65
N THR A 69 -9.81 5.78 10.65
CA THR A 69 -10.33 5.36 9.36
C THR A 69 -9.26 5.42 8.27
N ARG A 70 -9.57 4.94 7.06
CA ARG A 70 -8.70 5.13 5.89
C ARG A 70 -8.51 6.61 5.54
N ASP A 71 -9.50 7.46 5.82
CA ASP A 71 -9.41 8.91 5.57
C ASP A 71 -8.46 9.57 6.59
N ASP A 72 -8.42 9.09 7.84
CA ASP A 72 -7.45 9.53 8.84
C ASP A 72 -6.03 9.10 8.47
N TYR A 73 -5.84 7.89 7.96
CA TYR A 73 -4.55 7.45 7.41
C TYR A 73 -4.10 8.33 6.24
N ALA A 74 -4.99 8.61 5.28
CA ALA A 74 -4.72 9.50 4.16
C ALA A 74 -4.30 10.90 4.64
N SER A 75 -5.04 11.48 5.59
CA SER A 75 -4.74 12.77 6.20
C SER A 75 -3.37 12.80 6.90
N ALA A 76 -3.03 11.73 7.63
CA ALA A 76 -1.73 11.61 8.30
C ALA A 76 -0.57 11.58 7.30
N ILE A 77 -0.70 10.84 6.19
CA ILE A 77 0.32 10.77 5.15
C ILE A 77 0.44 12.11 4.39
N ILE A 78 -0.68 12.76 4.05
CA ILE A 78 -0.67 14.09 3.42
C ILE A 78 0.04 15.11 4.33
N SER A 79 -0.22 15.06 5.64
CA SER A 79 0.48 15.91 6.63
C SER A 79 1.98 15.59 6.68
N ALA A 80 2.38 14.31 6.67
CA ALA A 80 3.78 13.90 6.65
C ALA A 80 4.50 14.34 5.36
N MET A 81 3.84 14.24 4.21
CA MET A 81 4.35 14.78 2.94
C MET A 81 4.60 16.29 3.05
N HIS A 82 3.66 17.04 3.63
CA HIS A 82 3.81 18.49 3.83
C HIS A 82 5.04 18.82 4.68
N GLU A 83 5.20 18.16 5.83
CA GLU A 83 6.34 18.38 6.73
C GLU A 83 7.69 17.99 6.10
N LEU A 84 7.69 17.05 5.16
CA LEU A 84 8.87 16.67 4.38
C LEU A 84 9.10 17.55 3.15
N GLY A 85 8.27 18.58 2.93
CA GLY A 85 8.35 19.47 1.75
C GLY A 85 8.03 18.77 0.44
N ILE A 86 7.17 17.76 0.48
CA ILE A 86 6.67 17.05 -0.71
C ILE A 86 5.31 17.63 -1.06
N ASP A 87 5.26 18.57 -1.99
CA ASP A 87 4.00 19.21 -2.41
C ASP A 87 3.14 18.29 -3.27
N ARG A 88 3.77 17.55 -4.18
CA ARG A 88 3.12 16.57 -5.06
C ARG A 88 4.00 15.33 -5.22
N ALA A 89 3.37 14.18 -5.45
CA ALA A 89 4.07 12.91 -5.65
C ALA A 89 3.28 11.96 -6.54
N HIS A 90 3.96 10.98 -7.11
CA HIS A 90 3.34 9.74 -7.57
C HIS A 90 3.03 8.90 -6.33
N ILE A 91 1.78 8.45 -6.16
CA ILE A 91 1.37 7.67 -4.99
C ILE A 91 1.24 6.20 -5.37
N CYS A 92 2.10 5.37 -4.81
CA CYS A 92 2.09 3.92 -5.02
C CYS A 92 1.60 3.21 -3.75
N GLY A 93 0.49 2.53 -3.84
CA GLY A 93 -0.12 1.82 -2.71
C GLY A 93 -0.36 0.34 -3.00
N LEU A 94 0.09 -0.51 -2.07
CA LEU A 94 -0.12 -1.96 -2.07
C LEU A 94 -1.29 -2.31 -1.15
N SER A 95 -2.31 -3.01 -1.65
CA SER A 95 -3.43 -3.53 -0.82
C SER A 95 -4.11 -2.40 -0.03
N LEU A 96 -4.06 -2.38 1.32
CA LEU A 96 -4.49 -1.24 2.14
C LEU A 96 -3.91 0.09 1.63
N GLY A 97 -2.66 0.09 1.19
CA GLY A 97 -2.02 1.28 0.63
C GLY A 97 -2.71 1.82 -0.61
N GLY A 98 -3.25 0.96 -1.46
CA GLY A 98 -4.07 1.35 -2.61
C GLY A 98 -5.40 1.98 -2.19
N VAL A 99 -6.06 1.40 -1.18
CA VAL A 99 -7.28 1.97 -0.59
C VAL A 99 -7.00 3.37 -0.01
N ILE A 100 -5.85 3.54 0.66
CA ILE A 100 -5.42 4.85 1.20
C ILE A 100 -5.04 5.81 0.06
N ALA A 101 -4.39 5.36 -1.01
CA ALA A 101 -4.05 6.19 -2.17
C ALA A 101 -5.32 6.79 -2.84
N ILE A 102 -6.39 6.02 -2.97
CA ILE A 102 -7.70 6.52 -3.44
C ILE A 102 -8.26 7.57 -2.47
N ALA A 103 -8.17 7.32 -1.16
CA ALA A 103 -8.63 8.29 -0.15
C ALA A 103 -7.78 9.58 -0.15
N MET A 104 -6.46 9.48 -0.37
CA MET A 104 -5.58 10.64 -0.52
C MET A 104 -5.95 11.48 -1.74
N HIS A 105 -6.19 10.83 -2.89
CA HIS A 105 -6.63 11.56 -4.10
C HIS A 105 -7.99 12.24 -3.87
N HIS A 106 -8.94 11.59 -3.21
CA HIS A 106 -10.23 12.20 -2.89
C HIS A 106 -10.08 13.43 -1.97
N ALA A 107 -9.19 13.36 -0.96
CA ALA A 107 -8.98 14.44 0.02
C ALA A 107 -8.16 15.61 -0.55
N ALA A 108 -7.17 15.34 -1.41
CA ALA A 108 -6.22 16.33 -1.92
C ALA A 108 -5.71 15.93 -3.33
N PRO A 109 -6.56 15.99 -4.37
CA PRO A 109 -6.20 15.54 -5.73
C PRO A 109 -5.01 16.30 -6.30
N GLU A 110 -4.81 17.56 -5.90
CA GLU A 110 -3.66 18.38 -6.30
C GLU A 110 -2.31 17.86 -5.76
N ARG A 111 -2.33 16.98 -4.76
CA ARG A 111 -1.13 16.36 -4.18
C ARG A 111 -0.68 15.10 -4.93
N CYS A 112 -1.51 14.59 -5.85
CA CYS A 112 -1.26 13.35 -6.59
C CYS A 112 -0.93 13.67 -8.05
N ASP A 113 0.28 13.34 -8.51
CA ASP A 113 0.65 13.43 -9.93
C ASP A 113 0.14 12.22 -10.72
N SER A 114 0.20 11.06 -10.13
CA SER A 114 -0.38 9.81 -10.63
C SER A 114 -0.64 8.83 -9.50
N LEU A 115 -1.42 7.79 -9.75
CA LEU A 115 -1.63 6.68 -8.82
C LEU A 115 -1.06 5.39 -9.38
N ILE A 116 -0.43 4.59 -8.52
CA ILE A 116 -0.07 3.19 -8.78
C ILE A 116 -0.81 2.36 -7.73
N LEU A 117 -1.81 1.62 -8.16
CA LEU A 117 -2.70 0.83 -7.33
C LEU A 117 -2.32 -0.64 -7.50
N ALA A 118 -1.54 -1.18 -6.55
CA ALA A 118 -1.00 -2.52 -6.63
C ALA A 118 -1.78 -3.48 -5.73
N ASP A 119 -2.21 -4.61 -6.29
CA ASP A 119 -2.86 -5.71 -5.57
C ASP A 119 -3.94 -5.19 -4.60
N THR A 120 -4.89 -4.40 -5.11
CA THR A 120 -5.90 -3.65 -4.36
C THR A 120 -7.24 -3.61 -5.08
N PHE A 121 -8.21 -2.88 -4.56
CA PHE A 121 -9.59 -2.87 -5.04
C PHE A 121 -10.33 -1.56 -4.70
N ALA A 122 -11.43 -1.28 -5.39
CA ALA A 122 -12.39 -0.25 -4.99
C ALA A 122 -13.33 -0.73 -3.87
N MET A 123 -13.84 -1.96 -3.98
CA MET A 123 -14.66 -2.65 -2.98
C MET A 123 -14.39 -4.16 -3.04
N HIS A 124 -14.18 -4.81 -1.88
CA HIS A 124 -14.03 -6.27 -1.84
C HIS A 124 -15.36 -6.95 -1.51
N PRO A 125 -15.88 -7.85 -2.36
CA PRO A 125 -17.21 -8.44 -2.17
C PRO A 125 -17.34 -9.26 -0.89
N GLU A 126 -16.25 -9.90 -0.45
CA GLU A 126 -16.18 -10.66 0.82
C GLU A 126 -15.58 -9.86 1.98
N GLY A 127 -15.41 -8.53 1.82
CA GLY A 127 -14.64 -7.70 2.75
C GLY A 127 -15.09 -7.86 4.20
N ARG A 128 -16.40 -7.87 4.47
CA ARG A 128 -16.92 -8.07 5.83
C ARG A 128 -16.50 -9.41 6.44
N ALA A 129 -16.63 -10.49 5.69
CA ALA A 129 -16.26 -11.82 6.18
C ALA A 129 -14.73 -11.94 6.41
N ILE A 130 -13.92 -11.29 5.57
CA ILE A 130 -12.47 -11.23 5.75
C ILE A 130 -12.12 -10.41 6.99
N TYR A 131 -12.76 -9.26 7.20
CA TYR A 131 -12.59 -8.43 8.39
C TYR A 131 -12.89 -9.20 9.67
N GLU A 132 -14.04 -9.86 9.77
CA GLU A 132 -14.46 -10.61 10.95
C GLU A 132 -13.47 -11.75 11.28
N ARG A 133 -13.00 -12.48 10.26
CA ARG A 133 -11.95 -13.50 10.44
C ARG A 133 -10.62 -12.89 10.87
N SER A 134 -10.24 -11.75 10.31
CA SER A 134 -9.00 -11.05 10.64
C SER A 134 -8.98 -10.57 12.09
N VAL A 135 -10.07 -9.96 12.55
CA VAL A 135 -10.23 -9.53 13.96
C VAL A 135 -10.16 -10.71 14.92
N THR A 136 -10.89 -11.80 14.62
CA THR A 136 -10.87 -13.01 15.45
C THR A 136 -9.46 -13.61 15.58
N ALA A 137 -8.68 -13.58 14.50
CA ALA A 137 -7.34 -14.17 14.47
C ALA A 137 -6.22 -13.20 14.94
N SER A 138 -6.54 -11.93 15.21
CA SER A 138 -5.54 -10.89 15.53
C SER A 138 -4.83 -11.08 16.88
N GLU A 139 -5.37 -11.90 17.78
CA GLU A 139 -4.75 -12.20 19.07
C GLU A 139 -3.36 -12.86 18.93
N ASN A 140 -3.10 -13.52 17.80
CA ASN A 140 -1.81 -14.13 17.48
C ASN A 140 -1.41 -13.87 16.01
N LEU A 141 -0.84 -12.70 15.75
CA LEU A 141 -0.46 -12.29 14.40
C LEU A 141 0.64 -13.16 13.79
N ARG A 142 1.51 -13.78 14.58
CA ARG A 142 2.48 -14.75 14.07
C ARG A 142 1.76 -15.98 13.50
N ALA A 143 0.86 -16.58 14.26
CA ALA A 143 0.10 -17.74 13.78
C ALA A 143 -0.75 -17.38 12.56
N LEU A 144 -1.36 -16.20 12.56
CA LEU A 144 -2.11 -15.71 11.40
C LEU A 144 -1.22 -15.52 10.17
N ALA A 145 -0.03 -14.94 10.32
CA ALA A 145 0.94 -14.77 9.24
C ALA A 145 1.39 -16.12 8.65
N GLU A 146 1.72 -17.07 9.51
CA GLU A 146 2.12 -18.44 9.11
C GLU A 146 1.00 -19.17 8.36
N ALA A 147 -0.26 -18.99 8.78
CA ALA A 147 -1.41 -19.58 8.11
C ALA A 147 -1.76 -18.92 6.76
N ARG A 148 -1.41 -17.65 6.58
CA ARG A 148 -1.77 -16.88 5.38
C ARG A 148 -0.66 -16.74 4.34
N VAL A 149 0.59 -16.96 4.70
CA VAL A 149 1.73 -16.67 3.82
C VAL A 149 1.68 -17.43 2.49
N ASP A 150 1.08 -18.63 2.45
CA ASP A 150 0.90 -19.40 1.20
C ASP A 150 -0.24 -18.87 0.30
N ILE A 151 -1.10 -18.03 0.85
CA ILE A 151 -2.16 -17.31 0.10
C ILE A 151 -1.63 -15.96 -0.40
N LEU A 152 -0.72 -15.36 0.38
CA LEU A 152 -0.12 -14.06 0.06
C LEU A 152 0.95 -14.15 -1.03
N LEU A 153 1.64 -15.28 -1.16
CA LEU A 153 2.78 -15.42 -2.06
C LEU A 153 2.50 -16.47 -3.15
N ALA A 154 2.95 -16.21 -4.36
CA ALA A 154 2.95 -17.20 -5.43
C ALA A 154 3.80 -18.42 -5.05
N GLN A 155 3.34 -19.61 -5.39
CA GLN A 155 4.01 -20.84 -5.02
C GLN A 155 4.81 -21.46 -6.19
N PRO A 156 6.02 -21.95 -5.94
CA PRO A 156 6.73 -22.03 -4.64
C PRO A 156 7.36 -20.69 -4.25
N ALA A 157 7.09 -20.23 -3.03
CA ALA A 157 7.61 -18.96 -2.53
C ALA A 157 9.09 -19.08 -2.08
N ALA A 158 9.88 -18.04 -2.37
CA ALA A 158 11.26 -17.96 -1.91
C ALA A 158 11.33 -17.94 -0.37
N PRO A 159 12.13 -18.82 0.28
CA PRO A 159 12.16 -18.93 1.75
C PRO A 159 12.53 -17.62 2.47
N ARG A 160 13.31 -16.74 1.83
CA ARG A 160 13.64 -15.43 2.37
C ARG A 160 12.41 -14.55 2.45
N ILE A 161 11.65 -14.42 1.34
CA ILE A 161 10.45 -13.57 1.26
C ILE A 161 9.38 -14.10 2.23
N ARG A 162 9.17 -15.42 2.27
CA ARG A 162 8.27 -16.05 3.22
C ARG A 162 8.58 -15.66 4.67
N ARG A 163 9.85 -15.73 5.09
CA ARG A 163 10.24 -15.30 6.45
C ARG A 163 10.01 -13.81 6.67
N GLU A 164 10.38 -12.98 5.71
CA GLU A 164 10.22 -11.53 5.78
C GLU A 164 8.75 -11.15 6.02
N VAL A 165 7.83 -11.71 5.24
CA VAL A 165 6.38 -11.48 5.38
C VAL A 165 5.87 -11.91 6.76
N VAL A 166 6.24 -13.11 7.21
CA VAL A 166 5.81 -13.63 8.52
C VAL A 166 6.36 -12.78 9.66
N GLU A 167 7.66 -12.45 9.63
CA GLU A 167 8.31 -11.68 10.69
C GLU A 167 7.79 -10.23 10.74
N THR A 168 7.50 -9.63 9.60
CA THR A 168 6.96 -8.26 9.56
C THR A 168 5.55 -8.23 10.14
N MET A 169 4.66 -9.11 9.70
CA MET A 169 3.30 -9.17 10.22
C MET A 169 3.27 -9.51 11.72
N ALA A 170 4.14 -10.40 12.17
CA ALA A 170 4.21 -10.81 13.58
C ALA A 170 4.63 -9.70 14.56
N ARG A 171 5.21 -8.59 14.06
CA ARG A 171 5.62 -7.42 14.87
C ARG A 171 4.54 -6.34 14.98
N ILE A 172 3.48 -6.42 14.17
CA ILE A 172 2.42 -5.40 14.19
C ILE A 172 1.66 -5.49 15.51
N ASP A 173 1.26 -4.34 16.04
CA ASP A 173 0.36 -4.27 17.18
C ASP A 173 -1.03 -4.84 16.80
N PRO A 174 -1.61 -5.77 17.57
CA PRO A 174 -2.92 -6.36 17.26
C PRO A 174 -4.06 -5.34 17.11
N ALA A 175 -4.05 -4.26 17.89
CA ALA A 175 -5.06 -3.21 17.77
C ALA A 175 -4.89 -2.42 16.49
N ALA A 176 -3.66 -2.10 16.09
CA ALA A 176 -3.35 -1.46 14.82
C ALA A 176 -3.74 -2.35 13.63
N TYR A 177 -3.47 -3.65 13.71
CA TYR A 177 -3.90 -4.61 12.69
C TYR A 177 -5.43 -4.65 12.53
N CYS A 178 -6.18 -4.63 13.63
CA CYS A 178 -7.65 -4.57 13.59
C CYS A 178 -8.15 -3.29 12.93
N ILE A 179 -7.58 -2.12 13.29
CA ILE A 179 -7.92 -0.82 12.69
C ILE A 179 -7.62 -0.83 11.18
N GLY A 180 -6.44 -1.27 10.78
CA GLY A 180 -6.07 -1.38 9.36
C GLY A 180 -6.94 -2.38 8.60
N SER A 181 -7.32 -3.49 9.24
CA SER A 181 -8.25 -4.48 8.68
C SER A 181 -9.64 -3.89 8.46
N GLU A 182 -10.15 -3.08 9.39
CA GLU A 182 -11.41 -2.36 9.21
C GLU A 182 -11.30 -1.37 8.03
N ALA A 183 -10.21 -0.59 8.00
CA ALA A 183 -9.98 0.42 6.99
C ALA A 183 -9.93 -0.15 5.57
N VAL A 184 -9.33 -1.34 5.37
CA VAL A 184 -9.22 -1.98 4.05
C VAL A 184 -10.45 -2.80 3.70
N TRP A 185 -10.87 -3.75 4.55
CA TRP A 185 -11.87 -4.74 4.15
C TRP A 185 -13.30 -4.20 4.14
N LEU A 186 -13.60 -3.14 4.91
CA LEU A 186 -14.90 -2.46 4.88
C LEU A 186 -14.92 -1.23 3.97
N ALA A 187 -13.89 -1.07 3.12
CA ALA A 187 -13.86 0.01 2.14
C ALA A 187 -14.86 -0.24 1.01
N ASP A 188 -15.63 0.78 0.70
CA ASP A 188 -16.31 0.96 -0.59
C ASP A 188 -15.90 2.35 -1.10
N GLN A 189 -15.11 2.37 -2.15
CA GLN A 189 -14.56 3.59 -2.73
C GLN A 189 -14.85 3.68 -4.23
N ARG A 190 -15.86 2.96 -4.72
CA ARG A 190 -16.24 2.97 -6.14
C ARG A 190 -16.55 4.37 -6.63
N ASP A 191 -17.35 5.14 -5.90
CA ASP A 191 -17.67 6.53 -6.24
C ASP A 191 -16.40 7.40 -6.31
N ARG A 192 -15.45 7.21 -5.37
CA ARG A 192 -14.18 7.94 -5.35
C ARG A 192 -13.26 7.53 -6.50
N ALA A 193 -13.27 6.26 -6.88
CA ALA A 193 -12.50 5.76 -8.02
C ALA A 193 -12.99 6.39 -9.34
N GLU A 194 -14.31 6.55 -9.50
CA GLU A 194 -14.90 7.25 -10.65
C GLU A 194 -14.50 8.73 -10.76
N GLU A 195 -14.10 9.36 -9.66
CA GLU A 195 -13.65 10.76 -9.61
C GLU A 195 -12.16 10.93 -9.98
N ILE A 196 -11.37 9.86 -10.04
CA ILE A 196 -9.93 9.94 -10.35
C ILE A 196 -9.73 10.40 -11.80
N ARG A 197 -8.89 11.44 -11.97
CA ARG A 197 -8.56 12.00 -13.30
C ARG A 197 -7.07 11.97 -13.61
N VAL A 198 -6.22 11.72 -12.62
CA VAL A 198 -4.78 11.58 -12.83
C VAL A 198 -4.45 10.25 -13.53
N PRO A 199 -3.33 10.16 -14.27
CA PRO A 199 -2.86 8.89 -14.82
C PRO A 199 -2.80 7.83 -13.72
N THR A 200 -3.35 6.65 -13.99
CA THR A 200 -3.42 5.57 -13.00
C THR A 200 -2.93 4.25 -13.59
N LEU A 201 -1.98 3.63 -12.92
CA LEU A 201 -1.52 2.28 -13.20
C LEU A 201 -2.12 1.32 -12.15
N VAL A 202 -2.83 0.30 -12.61
CA VAL A 202 -3.29 -0.80 -11.77
C VAL A 202 -2.34 -1.98 -11.99
N LEU A 203 -1.71 -2.46 -10.91
CA LEU A 203 -0.80 -3.61 -10.93
C LEU A 203 -1.44 -4.78 -10.18
N VAL A 204 -1.29 -5.99 -10.70
CA VAL A 204 -1.78 -7.19 -10.01
C VAL A 204 -0.91 -8.39 -10.35
N GLY A 205 -0.62 -9.23 -9.35
CA GLY A 205 -0.03 -10.54 -9.57
C GLY A 205 -1.06 -11.52 -10.15
N ASP A 206 -0.68 -12.30 -11.15
CA ASP A 206 -1.57 -13.32 -11.75
C ASP A 206 -1.91 -14.47 -10.79
N HIS A 207 -1.15 -14.61 -9.69
CA HIS A 207 -1.37 -15.58 -8.62
C HIS A 207 -1.88 -14.92 -7.32
N ASP A 208 -2.38 -13.68 -7.38
CA ASP A 208 -2.97 -13.03 -6.21
C ASP A 208 -4.31 -13.68 -5.84
N LEU A 209 -4.32 -14.42 -4.72
CA LEU A 209 -5.51 -15.06 -4.16
C LEU A 209 -6.22 -14.20 -3.11
N VAL A 210 -5.70 -13.03 -2.80
CA VAL A 210 -6.27 -12.10 -1.81
C VAL A 210 -7.12 -11.04 -2.49
N THR A 211 -6.56 -10.42 -3.53
CA THR A 211 -7.25 -9.45 -4.38
C THR A 211 -7.06 -9.87 -5.85
N PRO A 212 -7.81 -10.89 -6.28
CA PRO A 212 -7.62 -11.50 -7.59
C PRO A 212 -7.83 -10.50 -8.72
N PRO A 213 -7.27 -10.78 -9.93
CA PRO A 213 -7.26 -9.85 -11.07
C PRO A 213 -8.61 -9.21 -11.42
N GLU A 214 -9.72 -9.90 -11.15
CA GLU A 214 -11.08 -9.40 -11.39
C GLU A 214 -11.39 -8.12 -10.60
N LEU A 215 -10.78 -7.93 -9.41
CA LEU A 215 -10.94 -6.70 -8.64
C LEU A 215 -10.12 -5.54 -9.23
N SER A 216 -9.02 -5.86 -9.90
CA SER A 216 -8.23 -4.89 -10.68
C SER A 216 -8.96 -4.48 -11.96
N ASP A 217 -9.66 -5.40 -12.62
CA ASP A 217 -10.54 -5.10 -13.77
C ASP A 217 -11.64 -4.09 -13.38
N GLU A 218 -12.24 -4.23 -12.17
CA GLU A 218 -13.21 -3.25 -11.66
C GLU A 218 -12.58 -1.86 -11.51
N LEU A 219 -11.38 -1.75 -10.94
CA LEU A 219 -10.67 -0.47 -10.83
C LEU A 219 -10.44 0.18 -12.19
N VAL A 220 -10.00 -0.60 -13.19
CA VAL A 220 -9.78 -0.09 -14.55
C VAL A 220 -11.09 0.35 -15.20
N ALA A 221 -12.19 -0.34 -14.94
CA ALA A 221 -13.50 0.05 -15.44
C ALA A 221 -14.03 1.34 -14.81
N LEU A 222 -13.72 1.60 -13.53
CA LEU A 222 -14.17 2.78 -12.79
C LEU A 222 -13.31 4.02 -13.07
N ILE A 223 -11.99 3.86 -13.24
CA ILE A 223 -11.05 4.98 -13.36
C ILE A 223 -10.78 5.32 -14.84
N PRO A 224 -11.22 6.49 -15.36
CA PRO A 224 -11.21 6.80 -16.79
C PRO A 224 -9.82 6.74 -17.47
N ASN A 225 -8.75 7.02 -16.73
CA ASN A 225 -7.38 7.08 -17.24
C ASN A 225 -6.51 5.93 -16.69
N ALA A 226 -7.14 4.83 -16.26
CA ALA A 226 -6.41 3.67 -15.75
C ALA A 226 -5.96 2.74 -16.87
N ARG A 227 -4.78 2.15 -16.68
CA ARG A 227 -4.31 0.98 -17.44
C ARG A 227 -3.87 -0.11 -16.46
N MET A 228 -4.08 -1.36 -16.81
CA MET A 228 -3.65 -2.51 -16.01
C MET A 228 -2.38 -3.14 -16.58
N GLN A 229 -1.53 -3.62 -15.67
CA GLN A 229 -0.42 -4.51 -15.98
C GLN A 229 -0.43 -5.69 -15.01
N VAL A 230 -0.27 -6.89 -15.54
CA VAL A 230 -0.16 -8.11 -14.75
C VAL A 230 1.32 -8.43 -14.53
N ILE A 231 1.68 -8.75 -13.30
CA ILE A 231 3.03 -9.22 -12.94
C ILE A 231 3.01 -10.76 -12.91
N GLU A 232 3.61 -11.37 -13.93
CA GLU A 232 3.58 -12.82 -14.10
C GLU A 232 4.31 -13.56 -12.98
N GLY A 233 3.68 -14.58 -12.42
CA GLY A 233 4.19 -15.41 -11.35
C GLY A 233 4.36 -14.67 -10.02
N ALA A 234 3.61 -13.60 -9.79
CA ALA A 234 3.53 -12.90 -8.52
C ALA A 234 2.20 -13.21 -7.80
N GLY A 235 2.26 -13.28 -6.47
CA GLY A 235 1.09 -13.27 -5.59
C GLY A 235 0.72 -11.84 -5.16
N HIS A 236 0.15 -11.73 -3.96
CA HIS A 236 -0.32 -10.46 -3.39
C HIS A 236 0.79 -9.48 -3.01
N ILE A 237 2.05 -9.90 -2.95
CA ILE A 237 3.18 -9.05 -2.56
C ILE A 237 4.19 -8.99 -3.72
N GLY A 238 3.66 -8.65 -4.91
CA GLY A 238 4.41 -8.62 -6.16
C GLY A 238 5.65 -7.71 -6.11
N ASN A 239 5.61 -6.65 -5.30
CA ASN A 239 6.72 -5.73 -5.08
C ASN A 239 7.95 -6.39 -4.41
N LEU A 240 7.78 -7.49 -3.67
CA LEU A 240 8.88 -8.30 -3.12
C LEU A 240 9.19 -9.52 -3.99
N GLU A 241 8.17 -10.20 -4.50
CA GLU A 241 8.32 -11.45 -5.25
C GLU A 241 8.98 -11.23 -6.61
N LYS A 242 8.64 -10.12 -7.27
CA LYS A 242 9.07 -9.73 -8.62
C LYS A 242 9.56 -8.28 -8.65
N ALA A 243 10.39 -7.91 -7.68
CA ALA A 243 10.80 -6.52 -7.45
C ALA A 243 11.33 -5.82 -8.71
N ASP A 244 12.15 -6.48 -9.51
CA ASP A 244 12.73 -5.90 -10.73
C ASP A 244 11.66 -5.62 -11.80
N GLU A 245 10.70 -6.54 -11.97
CA GLU A 245 9.60 -6.38 -12.92
C GLU A 245 8.63 -5.31 -12.45
N PHE A 246 8.25 -5.34 -11.17
CA PHE A 246 7.41 -4.34 -10.53
C PHE A 246 8.00 -2.92 -10.70
N ASN A 247 9.28 -2.76 -10.41
CA ASN A 247 9.99 -1.49 -10.55
C ASN A 247 10.05 -1.01 -12.00
N ARG A 248 10.40 -1.91 -12.94
CA ARG A 248 10.47 -1.59 -14.37
C ARG A 248 9.11 -1.15 -14.92
N THR A 249 8.03 -1.82 -14.54
CA THR A 249 6.67 -1.48 -14.98
C THR A 249 6.25 -0.09 -14.51
N ILE A 250 6.60 0.27 -13.26
CA ILE A 250 6.37 1.63 -12.74
C ILE A 250 7.24 2.65 -13.48
N ASP A 251 8.54 2.37 -13.72
CA ASP A 251 9.41 3.27 -14.48
C ASP A 251 8.88 3.54 -15.90
N GLU A 252 8.35 2.53 -16.57
CA GLU A 252 7.73 2.67 -17.89
C GLU A 252 6.49 3.56 -17.83
N PHE A 253 5.65 3.38 -16.80
CA PHE A 253 4.48 4.22 -16.58
C PHE A 253 4.82 5.68 -16.29
N LEU A 254 5.88 5.94 -15.53
CA LEU A 254 6.26 7.29 -15.11
C LEU A 254 7.05 8.07 -16.19
N ARG A 255 7.37 7.45 -17.34
CA ARG A 255 8.01 8.11 -18.50
C ARG A 255 7.00 8.64 -19.51
N ASP A 256 5.81 8.07 -19.54
CA ASP A 256 4.71 8.46 -20.43
C ASP A 256 4.00 9.73 -19.91
#